data_13e4ec7d8df69eeb4d729a56f1e94a0a
#
_entry.id   13e4ec7d8df69eeb4d729a56f1e94a0a
#
_cell.length_a   1.000
_cell.length_b   1.000
_cell.length_c   1.000
_cell.angle_alpha   90.00
_cell.angle_beta   90.00
_cell.angle_gamma   90.00
#
_symmetry.space_group_name_H-M   'P 1'
#
loop_
_entity.id
_entity.type
_entity.pdbx_description
1 polymer ?
#
loop_
_entity_poly.entity_id
_entity_poly.type
_entity_poly.pdbx_seq_one_letter_code
_entity_poly.pdbx_strand_id
1 'polypeptide(L)'
;MITILYTSKHGATAKIARVINTYLDHTCTLMNLDELDMAVLEKTDTIVLGVPVYYGALDPKMVDFIKKNQGLLIKKHYSIYITALFHTE
;
A
#
# COMPACT_ATOMS: atom_id res chain seq x y z
N MET A 1 5.16 1.09 14.84
CA MET A 1 3.95 0.57 14.17
C MET A 1 4.11 0.67 12.66
N ILE A 2 3.83 -0.40 11.98
CA ILE A 2 3.95 -0.48 10.52
C ILE A 2 2.55 -0.69 9.93
N THR A 3 2.18 0.11 8.96
CA THR A 3 0.93 -0.05 8.22
C THR A 3 1.24 -0.34 6.76
N ILE A 4 0.62 -1.39 6.22
CA ILE A 4 0.69 -1.69 4.79
C ILE A 4 -0.62 -1.20 4.18
N LEU A 5 -0.53 -0.11 3.45
CA LEU A 5 -1.66 0.50 2.78
C LEU A 5 -1.62 0.12 1.31
N TYR A 6 -2.70 -0.49 0.82
CA TYR A 6 -2.70 -1.03 -0.54
C TYR A 6 -4.01 -0.75 -1.25
N THR A 7 -3.94 -0.77 -2.58
CA THR A 7 -5.13 -0.89 -3.43
C THR A 7 -5.04 -2.24 -4.11
N SER A 8 -6.18 -2.87 -4.36
CA SER A 8 -6.17 -4.18 -4.99
C SER A 8 -7.45 -4.38 -5.77
N LYS A 9 -7.32 -4.59 -7.07
CA LYS A 9 -8.45 -4.86 -7.93
C LYS A 9 -8.70 -6.37 -8.08
N HIS A 10 -7.62 -7.14 -8.15
CA HIS A 10 -7.67 -8.59 -8.36
C HIS A 10 -7.03 -9.39 -7.25
N GLY A 11 -6.74 -8.74 -6.13
CA GLY A 11 -6.23 -9.41 -4.93
C GLY A 11 -4.72 -9.57 -4.85
N ALA A 12 -3.97 -9.23 -5.89
CA ALA A 12 -2.53 -9.46 -5.91
C ALA A 12 -1.79 -8.62 -4.87
N THR A 13 -2.07 -7.31 -4.80
CA THR A 13 -1.41 -6.45 -3.81
C THR A 13 -1.81 -6.79 -2.39
N ALA A 14 -3.06 -7.19 -2.19
CA ALA A 14 -3.53 -7.64 -0.88
C ALA A 14 -2.82 -8.93 -0.46
N LYS A 15 -2.63 -9.85 -1.39
CA LYS A 15 -1.92 -11.10 -1.13
C LYS A 15 -0.48 -10.85 -0.71
N ILE A 16 0.22 -9.96 -1.41
CA ILE A 16 1.59 -9.60 -1.07
C ILE A 16 1.63 -8.90 0.30
N ALA A 17 0.66 -8.05 0.60
CA ALA A 17 0.59 -7.41 1.91
C ALA A 17 0.52 -8.45 3.04
N ARG A 18 -0.27 -9.50 2.85
CA ARG A 18 -0.36 -10.60 3.83
C ARG A 18 0.96 -11.36 3.97
N VAL A 19 1.65 -11.57 2.84
CA VAL A 19 2.96 -12.24 2.87
C VAL A 19 3.97 -11.40 3.65
N ILE A 20 4.02 -10.10 3.38
CA ILE A 20 4.92 -9.20 4.11
C ILE A 20 4.61 -9.22 5.60
N ASN A 21 3.33 -9.17 5.96
CA ASN A 21 2.93 -9.21 7.36
C ASN A 21 3.38 -10.51 8.05
N THR A 22 3.29 -11.63 7.33
CA THR A 22 3.76 -12.91 7.86
C THR A 22 5.26 -12.88 8.13
N TYR A 23 6.04 -12.35 7.20
CA TYR A 23 7.48 -12.23 7.38
C TYR A 23 7.87 -11.29 8.52
N LEU A 24 7.01 -10.34 8.85
CA LEU A 24 7.23 -9.40 9.94
C LEU A 24 6.49 -9.84 11.22
N ASP A 25 6.25 -11.14 11.35
CA ASP A 25 5.67 -11.77 12.55
C ASP A 25 4.28 -11.19 12.90
N HIS A 26 3.50 -10.83 11.89
CA HIS A 26 2.15 -10.28 12.06
C HIS A 26 2.12 -8.98 12.87
N THR A 27 3.17 -8.17 12.74
CA THR A 27 3.26 -6.89 13.46
C THR A 27 2.67 -5.72 12.68
N CYS A 28 2.23 -5.95 11.44
CA CYS A 28 1.74 -4.88 10.57
C CYS A 28 0.23 -4.74 10.64
N THR A 29 -0.24 -3.51 10.45
CA THR A 29 -1.65 -3.25 10.20
C THR A 29 -1.85 -3.26 8.69
N LEU A 30 -2.80 -4.06 8.22
CA LEU A 30 -3.14 -4.12 6.80
C LEU A 30 -4.34 -3.22 6.55
N MET A 31 -4.21 -2.32 5.59
CA MET A 31 -5.26 -1.35 5.30
C MET A 31 -5.50 -1.24 3.81
N ASN A 32 -6.75 -1.48 3.40
CA ASN A 32 -7.16 -1.23 2.03
C ASN A 32 -7.46 0.27 1.88
N LEU A 33 -6.97 0.89 0.81
CA LEU A 33 -7.17 2.32 0.59
C LEU A 33 -8.65 2.71 0.54
N ASP A 34 -9.51 1.79 0.09
CA ASP A 34 -10.96 2.05 0.06
C ASP A 34 -11.56 2.12 1.47
N GLU A 35 -10.85 1.64 2.47
CA GLU A 35 -11.27 1.67 3.87
C GLU A 35 -10.26 2.45 4.71
N LEU A 36 -9.79 3.54 4.15
CA LEU A 36 -8.73 4.35 4.74
C LEU A 36 -9.13 4.93 6.10
N ASP A 37 -8.24 4.79 7.08
CA ASP A 37 -8.38 5.39 8.38
C ASP A 37 -7.17 6.29 8.64
N MET A 38 -7.35 7.58 8.47
CA MET A 38 -6.26 8.54 8.62
C MET A 38 -5.72 8.60 10.04
N ALA A 39 -6.56 8.35 11.04
CA ALA A 39 -6.11 8.34 12.43
C ALA A 39 -5.06 7.26 12.67
N VAL A 40 -5.24 6.08 12.05
CA VAL A 40 -4.28 5.00 12.14
C VAL A 40 -2.99 5.37 11.41
N LEU A 41 -3.08 5.98 10.24
CA LEU A 41 -1.90 6.39 9.49
C LEU A 41 -1.09 7.45 10.24
N GLU A 42 -1.76 8.37 10.92
CA GLU A 42 -1.07 9.41 11.68
C GLU A 42 -0.23 8.84 12.82
N LYS A 43 -0.68 7.73 13.40
CA LYS A 43 0.03 7.05 14.48
C LYS A 43 1.12 6.09 13.98
N THR A 44 1.15 5.82 12.69
CA THR A 44 2.06 4.86 12.09
C THR A 44 3.44 5.49 11.90
N ASP A 45 4.49 4.73 12.18
CA ASP A 45 5.88 5.19 11.97
C ASP A 45 6.34 4.88 10.56
N THR A 46 5.98 3.70 10.05
CA THR A 46 6.41 3.24 8.73
C THR A 46 5.18 2.84 7.92
N ILE A 47 5.10 3.38 6.72
CA ILE A 47 4.02 3.08 5.79
C ILE A 47 4.59 2.35 4.59
N VAL A 48 4.04 1.17 4.29
CA VAL A 48 4.37 0.43 3.08
C VAL A 48 3.19 0.58 2.13
N LEU A 49 3.46 1.10 0.95
CA LEU A 49 2.42 1.34 -0.05
C LEU A 49 2.44 0.23 -1.09
N GLY A 50 1.32 -0.46 -1.22
CA GLY A 50 1.15 -1.52 -2.21
C GLY A 50 0.34 -1.02 -3.40
N VAL A 51 0.94 -1.02 -4.59
CA VAL A 51 0.34 -0.40 -5.76
C VAL A 51 0.33 -1.37 -6.93
N PRO A 52 -0.84 -1.69 -7.47
CA PRO A 52 -0.90 -2.48 -8.70
C PRO A 52 -0.63 -1.61 -9.93
N VAL A 53 -0.02 -2.24 -10.93
CA VAL A 53 0.19 -1.63 -12.24
C VAL A 53 -0.70 -2.36 -13.24
N TYR A 54 -1.54 -1.60 -13.92
CA TYR A 54 -2.42 -2.12 -14.96
C TYR A 54 -2.07 -1.43 -16.27
N TYR A 55 -1.75 -2.24 -17.29
CA TYR A 55 -1.45 -1.70 -18.63
C TYR A 55 -0.38 -0.61 -18.60
N GLY A 56 0.65 -0.83 -17.78
CA GLY A 56 1.77 0.10 -17.71
C GLY A 56 1.55 1.34 -16.85
N ALA A 57 0.41 1.45 -16.16
CA ALA A 57 0.11 2.60 -15.33
C ALA A 57 -0.17 2.20 -13.89
N LEU A 58 0.29 3.00 -12.94
CA LEU A 58 -0.02 2.80 -11.54
C LEU A 58 -1.49 3.09 -11.28
N ASP A 59 -2.07 2.40 -10.30
CA ASP A 59 -3.45 2.61 -9.92
C ASP A 59 -3.66 4.10 -9.55
N PRO A 60 -4.56 4.79 -10.24
CA PRO A 60 -4.75 6.23 -10.01
C PRO A 60 -5.26 6.57 -8.61
N LYS A 61 -5.93 5.66 -7.93
CA LYS A 61 -6.38 5.89 -6.57
C LYS A 61 -5.20 6.08 -5.61
N MET A 62 -4.18 5.25 -5.77
CA MET A 62 -2.99 5.35 -4.93
C MET A 62 -2.15 6.57 -5.31
N VAL A 63 -2.03 6.86 -6.59
CA VAL A 63 -1.32 8.05 -7.05
C VAL A 63 -1.97 9.31 -6.46
N ASP A 64 -3.30 9.37 -6.50
CA ASP A 64 -4.04 10.50 -5.94
C ASP A 64 -3.83 10.62 -4.43
N PHE A 65 -3.87 9.49 -3.72
CA PHE A 65 -3.60 9.47 -2.28
C PHE A 65 -2.21 10.03 -1.97
N ILE A 66 -1.20 9.56 -2.69
CA ILE A 66 0.18 10.00 -2.48
C ILE A 66 0.30 11.51 -2.70
N LYS A 67 -0.29 12.01 -3.78
CA LYS A 67 -0.24 13.44 -4.09
C LYS A 67 -0.91 14.30 -3.01
N LYS A 68 -2.03 13.84 -2.49
CA LYS A 68 -2.78 14.58 -1.48
C LYS A 68 -2.16 14.51 -0.09
N ASN A 69 -1.33 13.51 0.17
CA ASN A 69 -0.80 13.26 1.50
C ASN A 69 0.73 13.32 1.57
N GLN A 70 1.35 14.07 0.69
CA GLN A 70 2.80 14.20 0.67
C GLN A 70 3.36 14.70 2.00
N GLY A 71 2.69 15.66 2.63
CA GLY A 71 3.13 16.18 3.91
C GLY A 71 3.15 15.14 5.02
N LEU A 72 2.19 14.23 5.01
CA LEU A 72 2.16 13.13 5.96
C LEU A 72 3.28 12.13 5.66
N LEU A 73 3.44 11.77 4.40
CA LEU A 73 4.39 10.73 4.00
C LEU A 73 5.84 11.14 4.25
N ILE A 74 6.21 12.38 3.99
CA ILE A 74 7.60 12.81 4.17
C ILE A 74 8.03 12.84 5.63
N LYS A 75 7.07 12.86 6.57
CA LYS A 75 7.36 12.82 8.01
C LYS A 75 7.55 11.41 8.52
N LYS A 76 7.34 10.41 7.69
CA LYS A 76 7.37 9.00 8.09
C LYS A 76 8.34 8.23 7.20
N HIS A 77 8.75 7.07 7.69
CA HIS A 77 9.47 6.14 6.81
C HIS A 77 8.46 5.48 5.89
N TYR A 78 8.73 5.46 4.59
CA TYR A 78 7.83 4.79 3.67
C TYR A 78 8.60 4.03 2.61
N SER A 79 7.95 3.00 2.09
CA SER A 79 8.44 2.24 0.95
C SER A 79 7.27 1.86 0.08
N ILE A 80 7.55 1.49 -1.15
CA ILE A 80 6.52 1.14 -2.13
C ILE A 80 6.86 -0.21 -2.74
N TYR A 81 5.88 -1.10 -2.80
CA TYR A 81 6.00 -2.27 -3.63
C TYR A 81 4.95 -2.22 -4.73
N ILE A 82 5.29 -2.79 -5.86
CA ILE A 82 4.46 -2.73 -7.06
C ILE A 82 4.17 -4.15 -7.52
N THR A 83 2.89 -4.42 -7.80
CA THR A 83 2.49 -5.68 -8.41
C THR A 83 2.08 -5.39 -9.84
N ALA A 84 2.58 -6.20 -10.77
CA ALA A 84 2.27 -6.05 -12.18
C ALA A 84 1.53 -7.28 -12.66
N LEU A 85 0.46 -7.05 -13.40
CA LEU A 85 -0.29 -8.13 -14.03
C LEU A 85 0.09 -8.16 -15.50
N PHE A 86 0.69 -9.28 -15.91
CA PHE A 86 1.03 -9.49 -17.30
C PHE A 86 0.17 -10.60 -17.85
N HIS A 87 -0.33 -10.38 -19.02
CA HIS A 87 -0.91 -11.46 -19.80
C HIS A 87 0.14 -11.93 -20.75
N THR A 88 0.63 -13.11 -20.47
CA THR A 88 1.54 -13.77 -21.39
C THR A 88 0.78 -14.94 -21.98
N GLU A 89 0.61 -14.90 -23.22
CA GLU A 89 -0.12 -15.98 -23.83
C GLU A 89 0.64 -16.58 -24.91
#